data_19c168566a9b0b9a2ac46ff0aa4b6d34
#
_entry.id   19c168566a9b0b9a2ac46ff0aa4b6d34
#
_cell.length_a   1.000
_cell.length_b   1.000
_cell.length_c   1.000
_cell.angle_alpha   90.00
_cell.angle_beta   90.00
_cell.angle_gamma   90.00
#
_symmetry.space_group_name_H-M   'P 1'
#
loop_
_entity.id
_entity.type
_entity.pdbx_description
1 polymer ?
#
loop_
_entity_poly.entity_id
_entity_poly.type
_entity_poly.pdbx_seq_one_letter_code
_entity_poly.pdbx_strand_id
1 'polypeptide(L)'
;MQNTIIDKNWKSLIKPSKLNIKSSEDKSVFTFTAEPLEKGYALTIGNALRRILLSSLQGAAITAIQIDGVLHEFSSIKGVREDVTDIVLNLKSLPLKIMSDGPKKLILDVTGPGEIKAKDIQPNPEVTILNPDLVICHLDENTKFHMELIANTGKGYCPSEKNKMDDAPLGLIAIDSLFSPVKKVSYTVENAREGKSLDYDKLAMVVETDGSVPAEDAVAYAARIFQEQMSLFINFEEPKVVEKKPQITEPAFNKNLLKKVDELELSVRSMNCLKNDNIVYIGDLVQKTEPEMLRTPNFGRKSLNEIKEVLNSMSLYLGMEIPNWPPDNIVELSKKLEDNS
;
A
#
# COMPACT_ATOMS: atom_id res chain seq x y z
N MET A 1 11.63 -34.54 10.12
CA MET A 1 12.81 -34.05 10.90
C MET A 1 13.85 -33.28 10.07
N GLN A 2 14.02 -33.55 8.77
CA GLN A 2 14.99 -32.79 7.94
C GLN A 2 14.60 -31.29 7.70
N ASN A 3 13.30 -30.97 7.64
CA ASN A 3 12.83 -29.59 7.41
C ASN A 3 13.16 -28.60 8.54
N THR A 4 13.34 -29.08 9.78
CA THR A 4 13.60 -28.22 10.95
C THR A 4 15.01 -27.64 11.00
N ILE A 5 16.00 -28.30 10.39
CA ILE A 5 17.39 -27.80 10.34
C ILE A 5 17.53 -26.79 9.20
N ILE A 6 16.90 -27.07 8.06
CA ILE A 6 16.92 -26.18 6.88
C ILE A 6 16.23 -24.86 7.19
N ASP A 7 15.07 -24.90 7.83
CA ASP A 7 14.29 -23.72 8.24
C ASP A 7 15.07 -22.75 9.15
N LYS A 8 16.02 -23.25 9.93
CA LYS A 8 16.85 -22.41 10.81
C LYS A 8 17.77 -21.45 10.06
N ASN A 9 18.11 -21.75 8.78
CA ASN A 9 19.00 -20.91 8.00
C ASN A 9 18.48 -19.48 7.80
N TRP A 10 17.16 -19.28 7.76
CA TRP A 10 16.57 -17.94 7.60
C TRP A 10 15.64 -17.52 8.74
N LYS A 11 15.05 -18.47 9.49
CA LYS A 11 14.17 -18.14 10.63
C LYS A 11 14.93 -17.63 11.85
N SER A 12 16.20 -18.00 12.00
CA SER A 12 17.07 -17.53 13.08
C SER A 12 17.73 -16.18 12.82
N LEU A 13 17.67 -15.67 11.57
CA LEU A 13 18.25 -14.38 11.23
C LEU A 13 17.45 -13.26 11.92
N ILE A 14 18.18 -12.29 12.46
CA ILE A 14 17.57 -11.09 13.04
C ILE A 14 16.91 -10.28 11.92
N LYS A 15 15.67 -9.89 12.17
CA LYS A 15 14.91 -9.01 11.28
C LYS A 15 14.72 -7.67 11.96
N PRO A 16 14.90 -6.55 11.24
CA PRO A 16 14.59 -5.25 11.81
C PRO A 16 13.12 -5.21 12.22
N SER A 17 12.87 -4.86 13.47
CA SER A 17 11.52 -4.81 14.03
C SER A 17 10.76 -3.56 13.61
N LYS A 18 11.48 -2.47 13.33
CA LYS A 18 10.94 -1.17 12.94
C LYS A 18 11.87 -0.50 11.92
N LEU A 19 11.26 0.17 10.95
CA LEU A 19 11.93 1.14 10.11
C LEU A 19 11.73 2.52 10.73
N ASN A 20 12.82 3.22 11.02
CA ASN A 20 12.75 4.63 11.40
C ASN A 20 12.65 5.45 10.11
N ILE A 21 11.51 6.08 9.92
CA ILE A 21 11.16 6.78 8.68
C ILE A 21 11.14 8.28 8.94
N LYS A 22 11.71 9.05 8.01
CA LYS A 22 11.57 10.51 7.91
C LYS A 22 11.24 10.84 6.45
N SER A 23 10.13 11.51 6.23
CA SER A 23 9.71 11.99 4.92
C SER A 23 9.68 13.51 4.92
N SER A 24 9.99 14.15 3.78
CA SER A 24 9.77 15.58 3.59
C SER A 24 8.27 15.89 3.44
N GLU A 25 7.89 17.17 3.59
CA GLU A 25 6.49 17.61 3.49
C GLU A 25 5.90 17.32 2.11
N ASP A 26 6.66 17.50 1.05
CA ASP A 26 6.29 17.22 -0.34
C ASP A 26 6.47 15.76 -0.76
N LYS A 27 6.89 14.87 0.16
CA LYS A 27 7.15 13.43 -0.06
C LYS A 27 8.16 13.11 -1.17
N SER A 28 8.93 14.09 -1.62
CA SER A 28 9.97 13.91 -2.64
C SER A 28 11.24 13.30 -2.07
N VAL A 29 11.53 13.53 -0.77
CA VAL A 29 12.69 12.96 -0.07
C VAL A 29 12.23 12.04 1.04
N PHE A 30 12.75 10.83 1.03
CA PHE A 30 12.49 9.79 2.00
C PHE A 30 13.79 9.28 2.59
N THR A 31 13.87 9.34 3.91
CA THR A 31 15.00 8.79 4.65
C THR A 31 14.52 7.66 5.54
N PHE A 32 15.14 6.51 5.44
CA PHE A 32 14.84 5.41 6.35
C PHE A 32 16.11 4.81 6.94
N THR A 33 15.96 4.26 8.14
CA THR A 33 17.00 3.52 8.84
C THR A 33 16.46 2.16 9.23
N ALA A 34 17.15 1.10 8.82
CA ALA A 34 16.87 -0.28 9.17
C ALA A 34 17.96 -0.81 10.10
N GLU A 35 17.58 -1.18 11.31
CA GLU A 35 18.47 -1.76 12.32
C GLU A 35 17.67 -2.65 13.31
N PRO A 36 18.27 -3.72 13.87
CA PRO A 36 19.53 -4.32 13.49
C PRO A 36 19.41 -5.23 12.26
N LEU A 37 20.45 -5.34 11.46
CA LEU A 37 20.61 -6.28 10.36
C LEU A 37 21.80 -7.20 10.65
N GLU A 38 21.77 -8.43 10.15
CA GLU A 38 22.95 -9.30 10.21
C GLU A 38 24.13 -8.66 9.48
N LYS A 39 25.34 -8.94 9.95
CA LYS A 39 26.59 -8.37 9.40
C LYS A 39 26.73 -8.66 7.90
N GLY A 40 26.98 -7.60 7.12
CA GLY A 40 27.07 -7.66 5.66
C GLY A 40 25.76 -7.48 4.91
N TYR A 41 24.60 -7.69 5.54
CA TYR A 41 23.30 -7.55 4.87
C TYR A 41 22.96 -6.10 4.53
N ALA A 42 23.38 -5.13 5.34
CA ALA A 42 23.10 -3.72 5.03
C ALA A 42 23.73 -3.29 3.70
N LEU A 43 24.94 -3.74 3.41
CA LEU A 43 25.62 -3.46 2.14
C LEU A 43 24.91 -4.14 0.97
N THR A 44 24.53 -5.41 1.12
CA THR A 44 23.85 -6.19 0.08
C THR A 44 22.48 -5.59 -0.26
N ILE A 45 21.68 -5.31 0.76
CA ILE A 45 20.32 -4.73 0.60
C ILE A 45 20.42 -3.31 0.06
N GLY A 46 21.31 -2.49 0.63
CA GLY A 46 21.50 -1.10 0.21
C GLY A 46 21.90 -0.97 -1.25
N ASN A 47 22.85 -1.79 -1.71
CA ASN A 47 23.27 -1.80 -3.11
C ASN A 47 22.18 -2.32 -4.05
N ALA A 48 21.49 -3.40 -3.66
CA ALA A 48 20.40 -3.96 -4.46
C ALA A 48 19.26 -2.96 -4.64
N LEU A 49 18.77 -2.35 -3.55
CA LEU A 49 17.71 -1.36 -3.59
C LEU A 49 18.12 -0.13 -4.40
N ARG A 50 19.35 0.39 -4.19
CA ARG A 50 19.85 1.52 -4.97
C ARG A 50 19.82 1.26 -6.46
N ARG A 51 20.28 0.09 -6.90
CA ARG A 51 20.31 -0.26 -8.32
C ARG A 51 18.91 -0.38 -8.90
N ILE A 52 17.99 -1.01 -8.21
CA ILE A 52 16.61 -1.19 -8.65
C ILE A 52 15.87 0.15 -8.69
N LEU A 53 16.04 0.99 -7.68
CA LEU A 53 15.46 2.33 -7.62
C LEU A 53 15.85 3.20 -8.82
N LEU A 54 17.13 3.16 -9.22
CA LEU A 54 17.63 4.00 -10.32
C LEU A 54 17.33 3.44 -11.72
N SER A 55 17.08 2.13 -11.88
CA SER A 55 17.00 1.51 -13.19
C SER A 55 15.66 0.84 -13.54
N SER A 56 14.88 0.42 -12.53
CA SER A 56 13.79 -0.54 -12.79
C SER A 56 12.40 0.01 -12.56
N LEU A 57 12.29 1.18 -11.93
CA LEU A 57 10.99 1.82 -11.71
C LEU A 57 10.48 2.45 -12.99
N GLN A 58 9.17 2.35 -13.19
CA GLN A 58 8.47 2.97 -14.31
C GLN A 58 8.19 4.43 -14.00
N GLY A 59 8.43 5.28 -14.99
CA GLY A 59 8.08 6.69 -14.96
C GLY A 59 7.64 7.19 -16.32
N ALA A 60 7.57 8.49 -16.51
CA ALA A 60 7.14 9.13 -17.73
C ALA A 60 8.15 10.20 -18.17
N ALA A 61 8.33 10.34 -19.49
CA ALA A 61 9.18 11.36 -20.07
C ALA A 61 8.73 11.71 -21.49
N ILE A 62 9.21 12.84 -22.00
CA ILE A 62 9.02 13.22 -23.40
C ILE A 62 9.99 12.39 -24.25
N THR A 63 9.47 11.76 -25.31
CA THR A 63 10.22 10.88 -26.22
C THR A 63 10.50 11.50 -27.56
N ALA A 64 9.65 12.42 -28.02
CA ALA A 64 9.84 13.13 -29.26
C ALA A 64 9.16 14.50 -29.21
N ILE A 65 9.63 15.42 -30.03
CA ILE A 65 9.03 16.75 -30.25
C ILE A 65 8.94 17.04 -31.73
N GLN A 66 7.98 17.87 -32.09
CA GLN A 66 7.86 18.46 -33.42
C GLN A 66 7.61 19.94 -33.30
N ILE A 67 8.43 20.75 -33.93
CA ILE A 67 8.32 22.22 -33.91
C ILE A 67 8.09 22.69 -35.32
N ASP A 68 7.15 23.62 -35.52
CA ASP A 68 6.86 24.15 -36.83
C ASP A 68 8.09 24.87 -37.44
N GLY A 69 8.42 24.48 -38.66
CA GLY A 69 9.56 25.05 -39.40
C GLY A 69 10.94 24.48 -39.01
N VAL A 70 11.00 23.48 -38.14
CA VAL A 70 12.24 22.81 -37.68
C VAL A 70 12.32 21.39 -38.22
N LEU A 71 13.46 21.02 -38.81
CA LEU A 71 13.67 19.68 -39.36
C LEU A 71 14.63 18.78 -38.54
N HIS A 72 15.49 19.39 -37.73
CA HIS A 72 16.49 18.70 -36.94
C HIS A 72 16.88 19.50 -35.69
N GLU A 73 17.46 18.85 -34.71
CA GLU A 73 17.81 19.37 -33.38
C GLU A 73 18.87 20.49 -33.40
N PHE A 74 19.68 20.56 -34.43
CA PHE A 74 20.74 21.58 -34.56
C PHE A 74 20.26 22.83 -35.31
N SER A 75 18.98 23.12 -35.26
CA SER A 75 18.37 24.31 -35.87
C SER A 75 18.19 25.45 -34.88
N SER A 76 18.21 26.68 -35.35
CA SER A 76 17.75 27.83 -34.60
C SER A 76 16.37 28.29 -35.11
N ILE A 77 15.56 28.85 -34.24
CA ILE A 77 14.19 29.29 -34.54
C ILE A 77 14.19 30.81 -34.51
N LYS A 78 13.70 31.42 -35.59
CA LYS A 78 13.63 32.90 -35.70
C LYS A 78 12.67 33.44 -34.63
N GLY A 79 13.17 34.35 -33.79
CA GLY A 79 12.41 34.97 -32.72
C GLY A 79 12.32 34.12 -31.43
N VAL A 80 13.09 33.05 -31.34
CA VAL A 80 13.31 32.27 -30.12
C VAL A 80 14.77 32.46 -29.72
N ARG A 81 14.98 32.72 -28.45
CA ARG A 81 16.32 32.98 -27.91
C ARG A 81 17.17 31.72 -27.84
N GLU A 82 16.58 30.63 -27.43
CA GLU A 82 17.21 29.31 -27.26
C GLU A 82 17.24 28.55 -28.59
N ASP A 83 18.30 27.78 -28.79
CA ASP A 83 18.36 26.80 -29.87
C ASP A 83 17.48 25.61 -29.56
N VAL A 84 17.11 24.83 -30.60
CA VAL A 84 16.30 23.61 -30.44
C VAL A 84 16.96 22.63 -29.46
N THR A 85 18.28 22.55 -29.46
CA THR A 85 19.03 21.70 -28.51
C THR A 85 18.79 22.13 -27.05
N ASP A 86 18.79 23.45 -26.78
CA ASP A 86 18.52 23.96 -25.43
C ASP A 86 17.07 23.69 -25.01
N ILE A 87 16.12 23.84 -25.93
CA ILE A 87 14.71 23.50 -25.71
C ILE A 87 14.59 22.01 -25.35
N VAL A 88 15.25 21.12 -26.08
CA VAL A 88 15.28 19.68 -25.79
C VAL A 88 15.85 19.41 -24.41
N LEU A 89 16.95 20.04 -24.01
CA LEU A 89 17.56 19.88 -22.68
C LEU A 89 16.61 20.34 -21.56
N ASN A 90 15.89 21.45 -21.77
CA ASN A 90 14.88 21.93 -20.82
C ASN A 90 13.73 20.93 -20.70
N LEU A 91 13.22 20.40 -21.81
CA LEU A 91 12.14 19.41 -21.84
C LEU A 91 12.53 18.07 -21.20
N LYS A 92 13.79 17.65 -21.33
CA LYS A 92 14.30 16.43 -20.65
C LYS A 92 14.26 16.54 -19.13
N SER A 93 14.30 17.75 -18.60
CA SER A 93 14.21 17.99 -17.15
C SER A 93 12.77 18.12 -16.65
N LEU A 94 11.77 18.07 -17.53
CA LEU A 94 10.35 18.24 -17.19
C LEU A 94 9.77 16.96 -16.53
N PRO A 95 9.45 16.99 -15.24
CA PRO A 95 8.86 15.84 -14.58
C PRO A 95 7.38 15.72 -14.95
N LEU A 96 7.00 14.54 -15.41
CA LEU A 96 5.65 14.20 -15.87
C LEU A 96 5.10 13.01 -15.12
N LYS A 97 3.77 12.98 -14.97
CA LYS A 97 3.04 11.80 -14.50
C LYS A 97 1.97 11.47 -15.53
N ILE A 98 2.00 10.23 -16.06
CA ILE A 98 1.01 9.71 -17.01
C ILE A 98 0.17 8.66 -16.29
N MET A 99 -1.16 8.73 -16.47
CA MET A 99 -2.11 7.87 -15.75
C MET A 99 -2.58 6.66 -16.57
N SER A 100 -2.29 6.64 -17.88
CA SER A 100 -2.72 5.57 -18.79
C SER A 100 -1.57 5.13 -19.69
N ASP A 101 -1.64 3.91 -20.18
CA ASP A 101 -0.62 3.36 -21.08
C ASP A 101 -0.63 4.01 -22.47
N GLY A 102 0.54 3.97 -23.12
CA GLY A 102 0.75 4.42 -24.48
C GLY A 102 1.15 5.89 -24.61
N PRO A 103 1.60 6.28 -25.83
CA PRO A 103 2.08 7.63 -26.09
C PRO A 103 0.96 8.67 -25.99
N LYS A 104 1.25 9.82 -25.40
CA LYS A 104 0.34 10.96 -25.24
C LYS A 104 0.89 12.16 -25.97
N LYS A 105 0.02 12.79 -26.74
CA LYS A 105 0.34 14.02 -27.45
C LYS A 105 -0.01 15.23 -26.58
N LEU A 106 0.94 16.12 -26.40
CA LEU A 106 0.77 17.42 -25.74
C LEU A 106 1.04 18.52 -26.77
N ILE A 107 0.38 19.64 -26.64
CA ILE A 107 0.47 20.77 -27.57
C ILE A 107 0.87 22.02 -26.79
N LEU A 108 1.84 22.74 -27.31
CA LEU A 108 2.24 24.05 -26.82
C LEU A 108 2.05 25.06 -27.97
N ASP A 109 1.14 26.00 -27.79
CA ASP A 109 0.81 27.02 -28.78
C ASP A 109 0.76 28.39 -28.08
N VAL A 110 1.78 29.21 -28.30
CA VAL A 110 1.97 30.49 -27.62
C VAL A 110 2.44 31.55 -28.59
N THR A 111 2.04 32.78 -28.33
CA THR A 111 2.50 33.97 -29.09
C THR A 111 3.24 34.90 -28.14
N GLY A 112 4.49 35.23 -28.48
CA GLY A 112 5.33 36.13 -27.68
C GLY A 112 4.87 37.58 -27.64
N PRO A 113 5.55 38.42 -26.87
CA PRO A 113 6.84 38.17 -26.22
C PRO A 113 6.69 37.57 -24.82
N GLY A 114 7.69 36.82 -24.36
CA GLY A 114 7.78 36.37 -22.97
C GLY A 114 8.46 35.02 -22.74
N GLU A 115 8.52 34.64 -21.48
CA GLU A 115 8.99 33.32 -21.06
C GLU A 115 7.90 32.28 -21.27
N ILE A 116 8.20 31.22 -22.02
CA ILE A 116 7.33 30.04 -22.14
C ILE A 116 7.67 29.08 -21.04
N LYS A 117 6.68 28.70 -20.24
CA LYS A 117 6.79 27.79 -19.13
C LYS A 117 6.02 26.51 -19.40
N ALA A 118 6.33 25.48 -18.64
CA ALA A 118 5.66 24.18 -18.72
C ALA A 118 4.13 24.28 -18.49
N LYS A 119 3.65 25.26 -17.72
CA LYS A 119 2.21 25.53 -17.51
C LYS A 119 1.47 25.99 -18.77
N ASP A 120 2.19 26.50 -19.78
CA ASP A 120 1.62 26.99 -21.04
C ASP A 120 1.33 25.84 -22.02
N ILE A 121 1.78 24.61 -21.70
CA ILE A 121 1.38 23.38 -22.39
C ILE A 121 -0.11 23.16 -22.15
N GLN A 122 -0.85 22.89 -23.22
CA GLN A 122 -2.29 22.64 -23.13
C GLN A 122 -2.59 21.48 -22.18
N PRO A 123 -3.53 21.64 -21.24
CA PRO A 123 -3.84 20.62 -20.26
C PRO A 123 -4.37 19.36 -20.93
N ASN A 124 -3.81 18.22 -20.53
CA ASN A 124 -4.27 16.89 -20.94
C ASN A 124 -4.75 16.13 -19.68
N PRO A 125 -5.96 15.57 -19.67
CA PRO A 125 -6.51 14.90 -18.49
C PRO A 125 -5.70 13.67 -18.06
N GLU A 126 -4.92 13.10 -18.96
CA GLU A 126 -4.11 11.91 -18.69
C GLU A 126 -2.66 12.20 -18.29
N VAL A 127 -2.21 13.45 -18.43
CA VAL A 127 -0.83 13.87 -18.16
C VAL A 127 -0.81 15.01 -17.17
N THR A 128 -0.08 14.83 -16.08
CA THR A 128 0.13 15.89 -15.07
C THR A 128 1.56 16.37 -15.13
N ILE A 129 1.75 17.68 -15.28
CA ILE A 129 3.05 18.36 -15.21
C ILE A 129 3.31 18.70 -13.74
N LEU A 130 4.44 18.28 -13.21
CA LEU A 130 4.76 18.43 -11.78
C LEU A 130 5.52 19.72 -11.47
N ASN A 131 6.24 20.26 -12.46
CA ASN A 131 6.93 21.54 -12.34
C ASN A 131 6.40 22.55 -13.38
N PRO A 132 5.29 23.24 -13.10
CA PRO A 132 4.67 24.15 -14.03
C PRO A 132 5.51 25.43 -14.32
N ASP A 133 6.43 25.76 -13.42
CA ASP A 133 7.27 26.97 -13.53
C ASP A 133 8.57 26.74 -14.31
N LEU A 134 8.83 25.53 -14.78
CA LEU A 134 9.98 25.22 -15.60
C LEU A 134 9.94 26.05 -16.89
N VAL A 135 10.98 26.85 -17.15
CA VAL A 135 11.12 27.63 -18.38
C VAL A 135 11.58 26.72 -19.52
N ILE A 136 10.85 26.73 -20.63
CA ILE A 136 11.16 25.95 -21.82
C ILE A 136 12.01 26.81 -22.79
N CYS A 137 11.54 28.00 -23.11
CA CYS A 137 12.24 28.96 -23.97
C CYS A 137 11.71 30.38 -23.79
N HIS A 138 12.36 31.35 -24.45
CA HIS A 138 11.96 32.77 -24.47
C HIS A 138 11.62 33.20 -25.88
N LEU A 139 10.50 33.91 -26.05
CA LEU A 139 10.06 34.43 -27.32
C LEU A 139 10.25 35.95 -27.44
N ASP A 140 10.65 36.39 -28.63
CA ASP A 140 10.66 37.77 -29.01
C ASP A 140 9.25 38.27 -29.39
N GLU A 141 9.13 39.60 -29.63
CA GLU A 141 7.87 40.24 -30.01
C GLU A 141 7.28 39.64 -31.29
N ASN A 142 5.95 39.39 -31.28
CA ASN A 142 5.18 38.87 -32.42
C ASN A 142 5.62 37.49 -32.96
N THR A 143 6.39 36.73 -32.22
CA THR A 143 6.78 35.39 -32.61
C THR A 143 5.70 34.39 -32.21
N LYS A 144 5.22 33.61 -33.19
CA LYS A 144 4.32 32.45 -32.94
C LYS A 144 5.16 31.22 -32.77
N PHE A 145 4.90 30.46 -31.72
CA PHE A 145 5.60 29.25 -31.44
C PHE A 145 4.60 28.10 -31.23
N HIS A 146 4.67 27.14 -32.12
CA HIS A 146 3.86 25.90 -32.04
C HIS A 146 4.76 24.70 -31.94
N MET A 147 4.53 23.86 -30.92
CA MET A 147 5.28 22.64 -30.66
C MET A 147 4.36 21.53 -30.22
N GLU A 148 4.52 20.38 -30.81
CA GLU A 148 3.90 19.13 -30.36
C GLU A 148 4.93 18.29 -29.61
N LEU A 149 4.52 17.72 -28.46
CA LEU A 149 5.37 16.86 -27.64
C LEU A 149 4.70 15.49 -27.52
N ILE A 150 5.50 14.45 -27.64
CA ILE A 150 5.06 13.07 -27.42
C ILE A 150 5.66 12.61 -26.09
N ALA A 151 4.80 12.35 -25.11
CA ALA A 151 5.17 11.80 -23.82
C ALA A 151 4.81 10.32 -23.77
N ASN A 152 5.67 9.51 -23.16
CA ASN A 152 5.44 8.07 -23.02
C ASN A 152 5.91 7.57 -21.64
N THR A 153 5.50 6.36 -21.30
CA THR A 153 5.95 5.66 -20.09
C THR A 153 7.08 4.69 -20.43
N GLY A 154 8.02 4.53 -19.51
CA GLY A 154 9.14 3.63 -19.71
C GLY A 154 9.93 3.39 -18.43
N LYS A 155 11.08 2.75 -18.54
CA LYS A 155 11.98 2.45 -17.43
C LYS A 155 13.41 2.87 -17.73
N GLY A 156 14.08 3.46 -16.73
CA GLY A 156 15.47 3.85 -16.82
C GLY A 156 15.75 4.87 -17.93
N TYR A 157 16.84 4.71 -18.66
CA TYR A 157 17.26 5.59 -19.75
C TYR A 157 17.02 4.94 -21.10
N CYS A 158 16.40 5.68 -22.02
CA CYS A 158 16.15 5.27 -23.38
C CYS A 158 16.84 6.26 -24.34
N PRO A 159 17.83 5.84 -25.15
CA PRO A 159 18.47 6.69 -26.13
C PRO A 159 17.49 7.08 -27.27
N SER A 160 17.69 8.24 -27.86
CA SER A 160 16.84 8.78 -28.96
C SER A 160 16.66 7.83 -30.13
N GLU A 161 17.68 7.02 -30.44
CA GLU A 161 17.62 6.01 -31.51
C GLU A 161 16.50 4.97 -31.30
N LYS A 162 16.21 4.60 -30.04
CA LYS A 162 15.12 3.67 -29.70
C LYS A 162 13.75 4.35 -29.67
N ASN A 163 13.72 5.67 -29.54
CA ASN A 163 12.51 6.47 -29.61
C ASN A 163 12.11 6.87 -31.04
N LYS A 164 12.99 6.61 -32.03
CA LYS A 164 12.66 6.81 -33.43
C LYS A 164 11.57 5.84 -33.87
N MET A 165 10.56 6.38 -34.56
CA MET A 165 9.51 5.59 -35.19
C MET A 165 9.88 5.40 -36.68
N ASP A 166 9.68 4.20 -37.22
CA ASP A 166 10.01 3.90 -38.62
C ASP A 166 9.19 4.76 -39.60
N ASP A 167 7.95 5.11 -39.26
CA ASP A 167 7.04 5.94 -40.04
C ASP A 167 6.92 7.36 -39.46
N ALA A 168 8.00 7.91 -38.90
CA ALA A 168 7.97 9.26 -38.31
C ALA A 168 7.69 10.34 -39.39
N PRO A 169 6.81 11.30 -39.10
CA PRO A 169 6.60 12.47 -39.98
C PRO A 169 7.89 13.30 -40.07
N LEU A 170 8.04 13.99 -41.20
CA LEU A 170 9.17 14.90 -41.40
C LEU A 170 9.15 15.99 -40.31
N GLY A 171 10.31 16.23 -39.69
CA GLY A 171 10.46 17.20 -38.62
C GLY A 171 10.15 16.69 -37.21
N LEU A 172 9.80 15.41 -37.05
CA LEU A 172 9.73 14.79 -35.72
C LEU A 172 11.15 14.50 -35.23
N ILE A 173 11.51 15.11 -34.11
CA ILE A 173 12.82 14.99 -33.47
C ILE A 173 12.65 14.04 -32.28
N ALA A 174 13.24 12.85 -32.39
CA ALA A 174 13.30 11.92 -31.27
C ALA A 174 14.37 12.36 -30.28
N ILE A 175 14.01 12.37 -29.00
CA ILE A 175 14.91 12.75 -27.91
C ILE A 175 15.18 11.57 -26.99
N ASP A 176 16.36 11.56 -26.38
CA ASP A 176 16.68 10.59 -25.36
C ASP A 176 15.89 10.91 -24.07
N SER A 177 15.36 9.89 -23.45
CA SER A 177 14.40 10.03 -22.37
C SER A 177 14.87 9.35 -21.08
N LEU A 178 14.81 10.07 -19.97
CA LEU A 178 15.06 9.55 -18.64
C LEU A 178 13.71 9.31 -17.96
N PHE A 179 13.29 8.05 -17.95
CA PHE A 179 12.00 7.66 -17.36
C PHE A 179 12.05 7.44 -15.85
N SER A 180 13.27 7.28 -15.27
CA SER A 180 13.39 6.99 -13.85
C SER A 180 12.80 8.11 -12.99
N PRO A 181 11.79 7.82 -12.12
CA PRO A 181 11.24 8.80 -11.22
C PRO A 181 12.18 9.14 -10.06
N VAL A 182 13.27 8.37 -9.89
CA VAL A 182 14.24 8.55 -8.81
C VAL A 182 15.44 9.32 -9.31
N LYS A 183 15.67 10.50 -8.71
CA LYS A 183 16.78 11.39 -9.04
C LYS A 183 18.08 10.98 -8.35
N LYS A 184 17.99 10.64 -7.07
CA LYS A 184 19.16 10.35 -6.24
C LYS A 184 18.89 9.30 -5.20
N VAL A 185 19.86 8.39 -5.03
CA VAL A 185 19.85 7.41 -3.95
C VAL A 185 21.23 7.40 -3.30
N SER A 186 21.29 7.64 -2.01
CA SER A 186 22.49 7.48 -1.20
C SER A 186 22.22 6.57 -0.01
N TYR A 187 23.19 5.77 0.39
CA TYR A 187 23.09 4.96 1.58
C TYR A 187 24.42 4.90 2.32
N THR A 188 24.33 4.72 3.64
CA THR A 188 25.45 4.51 4.54
C THR A 188 25.22 3.24 5.35
N VAL A 189 26.31 2.54 5.65
CA VAL A 189 26.31 1.35 6.50
C VAL A 189 27.11 1.67 7.73
N GLU A 190 26.52 1.50 8.90
CA GLU A 190 27.12 1.71 10.21
C GLU A 190 26.97 0.43 11.03
N ASN A 191 27.79 0.31 12.07
CA ASN A 191 27.63 -0.78 13.03
C ASN A 191 26.42 -0.51 13.93
N ALA A 192 25.62 -1.53 14.17
CA ALA A 192 24.49 -1.50 15.12
C ALA A 192 24.81 -2.33 16.36
N ARG A 193 24.16 -1.98 17.47
CA ARG A 193 24.27 -2.71 18.73
C ARG A 193 22.93 -3.37 19.07
N GLU A 194 22.96 -4.67 19.30
CA GLU A 194 21.83 -5.38 19.85
C GLU A 194 22.25 -6.05 21.18
N GLY A 195 21.70 -5.59 22.29
CA GLY A 195 22.08 -6.05 23.62
C GLY A 195 23.55 -5.80 23.94
N LYS A 196 24.33 -6.89 24.08
CA LYS A 196 25.79 -6.86 24.35
C LYS A 196 26.65 -7.01 23.09
N SER A 197 26.06 -7.37 21.96
CA SER A 197 26.78 -7.58 20.69
C SER A 197 26.80 -6.31 19.83
N LEU A 198 27.95 -6.05 19.19
CA LEU A 198 28.19 -4.95 18.25
C LEU A 198 28.29 -5.47 16.79
N ASP A 199 28.03 -6.74 16.55
CA ASP A 199 28.26 -7.41 15.26
C ASP A 199 27.07 -7.31 14.30
N TYR A 200 26.25 -6.27 14.41
CA TYR A 200 25.12 -6.01 13.54
C TYR A 200 25.34 -4.78 12.68
N ASP A 201 24.63 -4.73 11.56
CA ASP A 201 24.66 -3.60 10.65
C ASP A 201 23.43 -2.71 10.84
N LYS A 202 23.62 -1.43 10.54
CA LYS A 202 22.59 -0.42 10.39
C LYS A 202 22.67 0.15 8.98
N LEU A 203 21.57 0.08 8.25
CA LEU A 203 21.42 0.69 6.94
C LEU A 203 20.65 2.00 7.08
N ALA A 204 21.27 3.11 6.70
CA ALA A 204 20.56 4.38 6.50
C ALA A 204 20.57 4.72 5.02
N MET A 205 19.39 5.01 4.45
CA MET A 205 19.22 5.31 3.02
C MET A 205 18.38 6.56 2.83
N VAL A 206 18.81 7.39 1.88
CA VAL A 206 18.08 8.59 1.45
C VAL A 206 17.73 8.43 -0.03
N VAL A 207 16.47 8.59 -0.34
CA VAL A 207 15.91 8.49 -1.70
C VAL A 207 15.23 9.81 -2.03
N GLU A 208 15.57 10.38 -3.17
CA GLU A 208 14.99 11.60 -3.72
C GLU A 208 14.34 11.30 -5.06
N THR A 209 13.07 11.70 -5.23
CA THR A 209 12.29 11.51 -6.44
C THR A 209 11.99 12.85 -7.13
N ASP A 210 11.43 12.78 -8.32
CA ASP A 210 10.96 13.93 -9.09
C ASP A 210 9.55 14.41 -8.68
N GLY A 211 8.90 13.69 -7.74
CA GLY A 211 7.54 13.95 -7.27
C GLY A 211 6.45 13.17 -8.02
N SER A 212 6.77 12.46 -9.11
CA SER A 212 5.81 11.63 -9.85
C SER A 212 5.37 10.40 -9.03
N VAL A 213 6.31 9.87 -8.24
CA VAL A 213 6.10 8.77 -7.28
C VAL A 213 6.59 9.23 -5.91
N PRO A 214 5.80 9.07 -4.84
CA PRO A 214 6.27 9.28 -3.48
C PRO A 214 7.53 8.44 -3.21
N ALA A 215 8.54 9.01 -2.57
CA ALA A 215 9.81 8.31 -2.38
C ALA A 215 9.68 7.06 -1.48
N GLU A 216 8.69 7.04 -0.57
CA GLU A 216 8.34 5.87 0.23
C GLU A 216 7.81 4.73 -0.66
N ASP A 217 6.87 5.03 -1.55
CA ASP A 217 6.29 4.06 -2.47
C ASP A 217 7.34 3.53 -3.44
N ALA A 218 8.26 4.40 -3.89
CA ALA A 218 9.38 3.99 -4.75
C ALA A 218 10.25 2.91 -4.10
N VAL A 219 10.55 3.05 -2.79
CA VAL A 219 11.28 2.04 -2.03
C VAL A 219 10.48 0.75 -1.89
N ALA A 220 9.18 0.84 -1.64
CA ALA A 220 8.30 -0.33 -1.54
C ALA A 220 8.24 -1.10 -2.87
N TYR A 221 8.10 -0.40 -3.99
CA TYR A 221 8.13 -1.02 -5.32
C TYR A 221 9.48 -1.67 -5.63
N ALA A 222 10.60 -1.00 -5.30
CA ALA A 222 11.93 -1.55 -5.48
C ALA A 222 12.14 -2.85 -4.67
N ALA A 223 11.69 -2.86 -3.42
CA ALA A 223 11.73 -4.03 -2.56
C ALA A 223 10.86 -5.18 -3.12
N ARG A 224 9.68 -4.87 -3.64
CA ARG A 224 8.80 -5.86 -4.27
C ARG A 224 9.41 -6.45 -5.54
N ILE A 225 10.00 -5.61 -6.40
CA ILE A 225 10.71 -6.07 -7.61
C ILE A 225 11.84 -7.02 -7.21
N PHE A 226 12.63 -6.65 -6.18
CA PHE A 226 13.72 -7.49 -5.69
C PHE A 226 13.22 -8.83 -5.18
N GLN A 227 12.17 -8.84 -4.38
CA GLN A 227 11.55 -10.05 -3.87
C GLN A 227 11.07 -10.97 -5.00
N GLU A 228 10.38 -10.44 -6.01
CA GLU A 228 9.89 -11.21 -7.15
C GLU A 228 11.04 -11.84 -7.95
N GLN A 229 12.11 -11.07 -8.20
CA GLN A 229 13.27 -11.60 -8.92
C GLN A 229 14.02 -12.67 -8.12
N MET A 230 14.06 -12.54 -6.78
CA MET A 230 14.69 -13.54 -5.91
C MET A 230 13.85 -14.81 -5.76
N SER A 231 12.53 -14.73 -5.92
CA SER A 231 11.64 -15.88 -5.77
C SER A 231 11.96 -17.01 -6.76
N LEU A 232 12.50 -16.68 -7.94
CA LEU A 232 12.91 -17.66 -8.94
C LEU A 232 14.03 -18.60 -8.45
N PHE A 233 14.86 -18.14 -7.50
CA PHE A 233 15.96 -18.94 -6.95
C PHE A 233 15.53 -19.83 -5.78
N ILE A 234 14.28 -19.73 -5.32
CA ILE A 234 13.71 -20.58 -4.29
C ILE A 234 13.14 -21.82 -4.98
N ASN A 235 13.81 -22.97 -4.80
CA ASN A 235 13.45 -24.25 -5.46
C ASN A 235 12.69 -25.22 -4.53
N PHE A 236 12.27 -24.78 -3.38
CA PHE A 236 11.50 -25.57 -2.42
C PHE A 236 10.16 -24.87 -2.12
N GLU A 237 9.15 -25.69 -1.88
CA GLU A 237 7.86 -25.19 -1.43
C GLU A 237 7.99 -24.72 0.03
N GLU A 238 7.82 -23.44 0.25
CA GLU A 238 7.63 -22.94 1.61
C GLU A 238 6.34 -23.59 2.15
N PRO A 239 6.37 -24.18 3.37
CA PRO A 239 5.13 -24.59 4.01
C PRO A 239 4.27 -23.34 4.05
N LYS A 240 3.16 -23.35 3.30
CA LYS A 240 2.17 -22.28 3.35
C LYS A 240 1.93 -22.06 4.83
N VAL A 241 2.37 -20.95 5.37
CA VAL A 241 1.89 -20.46 6.65
C VAL A 241 0.40 -20.33 6.38
N VAL A 242 -0.34 -21.37 6.76
CA VAL A 242 -1.78 -21.24 6.91
C VAL A 242 -1.84 -20.10 7.91
N GLU A 243 -2.08 -18.87 7.41
CA GLU A 243 -2.58 -17.82 8.28
C GLU A 243 -3.72 -18.53 9.00
N LYS A 244 -3.46 -18.92 10.25
CA LYS A 244 -4.55 -19.25 11.13
C LYS A 244 -5.37 -17.95 11.08
N LYS A 245 -6.39 -17.91 10.19
CA LYS A 245 -7.52 -17.01 10.39
C LYS A 245 -7.69 -17.04 11.87
N PRO A 246 -7.71 -15.89 12.58
CA PRO A 246 -7.88 -15.93 14.01
C PRO A 246 -8.95 -17.00 14.22
N GLN A 247 -8.53 -18.15 14.73
CA GLN A 247 -9.51 -19.11 15.19
C GLN A 247 -10.22 -18.25 16.20
N ILE A 248 -11.43 -17.84 15.83
CA ILE A 248 -12.40 -17.48 16.83
C ILE A 248 -12.31 -18.70 17.71
N THR A 249 -11.51 -18.61 18.76
CA THR A 249 -11.48 -19.59 19.82
C THR A 249 -12.96 -19.73 20.12
N GLU A 250 -13.54 -20.87 19.70
CA GLU A 250 -14.91 -21.17 20.12
C GLU A 250 -14.85 -20.89 21.60
N PRO A 251 -15.58 -19.89 22.08
CA PRO A 251 -15.54 -19.59 23.49
C PRO A 251 -15.84 -20.94 24.16
N ALA A 252 -15.10 -21.28 25.19
CA ALA A 252 -15.25 -22.55 25.93
C ALA A 252 -16.60 -22.56 26.68
N PHE A 253 -17.63 -21.97 26.08
CA PHE A 253 -18.99 -21.94 26.54
C PHE A 253 -19.69 -23.21 26.08
N ASN A 254 -20.43 -23.79 26.97
CA ASN A 254 -21.39 -24.85 26.62
C ASN A 254 -22.29 -24.32 25.51
N LYS A 255 -22.39 -25.01 24.37
CA LYS A 255 -23.20 -24.60 23.19
C LYS A 255 -24.64 -24.28 23.57
N ASN A 256 -25.14 -24.93 24.63
CA ASN A 256 -26.47 -24.67 25.15
C ASN A 256 -26.65 -23.25 25.70
N LEU A 257 -25.62 -22.53 26.11
CA LEU A 257 -25.72 -21.14 26.61
C LEU A 257 -26.08 -20.14 25.51
N LEU A 258 -25.76 -20.44 24.27
CA LEU A 258 -26.04 -19.58 23.09
C LEU A 258 -27.45 -19.80 22.51
N LYS A 259 -28.19 -20.81 22.98
CA LYS A 259 -29.57 -21.03 22.58
C LYS A 259 -30.47 -19.95 23.18
N LYS A 260 -31.55 -19.64 22.44
CA LYS A 260 -32.57 -18.70 22.91
C LYS A 260 -33.44 -19.34 23.97
N VAL A 261 -33.91 -18.54 24.90
CA VAL A 261 -34.82 -18.98 25.97
C VAL A 261 -36.15 -19.48 25.39
N ASP A 262 -36.53 -18.98 24.19
CA ASP A 262 -37.76 -19.40 23.47
C ASP A 262 -37.71 -20.88 23.03
N GLU A 263 -36.53 -21.49 22.95
CA GLU A 263 -36.34 -22.90 22.60
C GLU A 263 -36.52 -23.84 23.82
N LEU A 264 -36.62 -23.29 25.00
CA LEU A 264 -36.88 -24.08 26.21
C LEU A 264 -38.37 -24.43 26.30
N GLU A 265 -38.66 -25.67 26.59
CA GLU A 265 -40.04 -26.16 26.81
C GLU A 265 -40.58 -25.63 28.15
N LEU A 266 -40.79 -24.32 28.24
CA LEU A 266 -41.32 -23.65 29.44
C LEU A 266 -42.77 -23.29 29.25
N SER A 267 -43.52 -23.20 30.36
CA SER A 267 -44.90 -22.68 30.31
C SER A 267 -44.96 -21.26 29.81
N VAL A 268 -46.05 -20.88 29.11
CA VAL A 268 -46.27 -19.54 28.57
C VAL A 268 -46.08 -18.46 29.65
N ARG A 269 -46.41 -18.75 30.87
CA ARG A 269 -46.26 -17.81 32.00
C ARG A 269 -44.79 -17.61 32.36
N SER A 270 -44.00 -18.65 32.43
CA SER A 270 -42.56 -18.60 32.70
C SER A 270 -41.82 -17.88 31.57
N MET A 271 -42.18 -18.17 30.33
CA MET A 271 -41.61 -17.52 29.15
C MET A 271 -41.89 -16.01 29.13
N ASN A 272 -43.12 -15.59 29.38
CA ASN A 272 -43.47 -14.17 29.42
C ASN A 272 -42.72 -13.37 30.54
N CYS A 273 -42.48 -14.03 31.66
CA CYS A 273 -41.70 -13.40 32.74
C CYS A 273 -40.23 -13.19 32.32
N LEU A 274 -39.61 -14.16 31.63
CA LEU A 274 -38.22 -14.05 31.14
C LEU A 274 -38.11 -12.94 30.08
N LYS A 275 -39.08 -12.84 29.17
CA LYS A 275 -39.12 -11.77 28.16
C LYS A 275 -39.25 -10.37 28.77
N ASN A 276 -40.09 -10.24 29.80
CA ASN A 276 -40.23 -8.98 30.49
C ASN A 276 -38.98 -8.51 31.22
N ASP A 277 -38.12 -9.45 31.60
CA ASP A 277 -36.82 -9.16 32.25
C ASP A 277 -35.65 -9.07 31.24
N ASN A 278 -35.97 -8.98 29.93
CA ASN A 278 -35.02 -8.91 28.81
C ASN A 278 -33.97 -10.06 28.77
N ILE A 279 -34.34 -11.24 29.24
CA ILE A 279 -33.52 -12.43 29.19
C ILE A 279 -33.77 -13.13 27.85
N VAL A 280 -32.77 -13.06 26.92
CA VAL A 280 -32.89 -13.58 25.57
C VAL A 280 -32.20 -14.92 25.40
N TYR A 281 -31.04 -15.10 25.99
CA TYR A 281 -30.21 -16.31 25.88
C TYR A 281 -30.18 -17.09 27.18
N ILE A 282 -29.97 -18.43 27.08
CA ILE A 282 -29.81 -19.28 28.27
C ILE A 282 -28.63 -18.81 29.13
N GLY A 283 -27.57 -18.27 28.51
CA GLY A 283 -26.44 -17.70 29.22
C GLY A 283 -26.80 -16.50 30.11
N ASP A 284 -27.77 -15.67 29.70
CA ASP A 284 -28.29 -14.57 30.54
C ASP A 284 -29.08 -15.11 31.72
N LEU A 285 -29.82 -16.19 31.49
CA LEU A 285 -30.65 -16.83 32.51
C LEU A 285 -29.84 -17.49 33.62
N VAL A 286 -28.76 -18.20 33.26
CA VAL A 286 -27.94 -18.93 34.26
C VAL A 286 -27.10 -18.01 35.15
N GLN A 287 -26.83 -16.76 34.69
CA GLN A 287 -26.16 -15.75 35.51
C GLN A 287 -27.07 -15.15 36.61
N LYS A 288 -28.39 -15.23 36.43
CA LYS A 288 -29.32 -14.76 37.44
C LYS A 288 -29.36 -15.72 38.62
N THR A 289 -29.37 -15.16 39.82
CA THR A 289 -29.53 -15.93 41.06
C THR A 289 -31.01 -16.19 41.35
N GLU A 290 -31.30 -17.27 42.13
CA GLU A 290 -32.67 -17.56 42.54
C GLU A 290 -33.40 -16.42 43.22
N PRO A 291 -32.76 -15.66 44.14
CA PRO A 291 -33.39 -14.48 44.77
C PRO A 291 -33.71 -13.35 43.77
N GLU A 292 -32.89 -13.18 42.70
CA GLU A 292 -33.15 -12.18 41.66
C GLU A 292 -34.34 -12.60 40.82
N MET A 293 -34.41 -13.88 40.42
CA MET A 293 -35.57 -14.39 39.67
C MET A 293 -36.88 -14.26 40.41
N LEU A 294 -36.89 -14.45 41.75
CA LEU A 294 -38.07 -14.30 42.57
C LEU A 294 -38.51 -12.85 42.78
N ARG A 295 -37.64 -11.86 42.48
CA ARG A 295 -37.97 -10.42 42.50
C ARG A 295 -38.69 -9.97 41.23
N THR A 296 -38.63 -10.76 40.15
CA THR A 296 -39.31 -10.42 38.90
C THR A 296 -40.83 -10.47 39.07
N PRO A 297 -41.60 -9.43 38.70
CA PRO A 297 -43.05 -9.38 38.85
C PRO A 297 -43.73 -10.58 38.18
N ASN A 298 -44.69 -11.19 38.85
CA ASN A 298 -45.46 -12.35 38.42
C ASN A 298 -44.69 -13.66 38.29
N PHE A 299 -43.44 -13.72 38.76
CA PHE A 299 -42.62 -14.93 38.79
C PHE A 299 -42.77 -15.68 40.14
N GLY A 300 -43.21 -16.93 40.05
CA GLY A 300 -43.50 -17.72 41.26
C GLY A 300 -42.57 -18.91 41.43
N ARG A 301 -42.62 -19.52 42.64
CA ARG A 301 -41.83 -20.73 42.98
C ARG A 301 -42.04 -21.90 42.02
N LYS A 302 -43.26 -22.04 41.44
CA LYS A 302 -43.54 -23.08 40.45
C LYS A 302 -42.74 -22.88 39.15
N SER A 303 -42.72 -21.64 38.66
CA SER A 303 -41.92 -21.27 37.45
C SER A 303 -40.41 -21.39 37.70
N LEU A 304 -39.95 -21.09 38.92
CA LEU A 304 -38.55 -21.29 39.29
C LEU A 304 -38.15 -22.77 39.28
N ASN A 305 -39.00 -23.66 39.79
CA ASN A 305 -38.72 -25.10 39.77
C ASN A 305 -38.73 -25.66 38.36
N GLU A 306 -39.68 -25.24 37.51
CA GLU A 306 -39.75 -25.58 36.08
C GLU A 306 -38.42 -25.22 35.36
N ILE A 307 -37.94 -23.99 35.53
CA ILE A 307 -36.69 -23.52 34.94
C ILE A 307 -35.48 -24.34 35.46
N LYS A 308 -35.43 -24.62 36.75
CA LYS A 308 -34.38 -25.45 37.34
C LYS A 308 -34.34 -26.86 36.78
N GLU A 309 -35.49 -27.50 36.59
CA GLU A 309 -35.57 -28.84 35.99
C GLU A 309 -35.05 -28.82 34.54
N VAL A 310 -35.44 -27.83 33.73
CA VAL A 310 -34.97 -27.72 32.37
C VAL A 310 -33.47 -27.38 32.28
N LEU A 311 -32.95 -26.51 33.13
CA LEU A 311 -31.52 -26.17 33.17
C LEU A 311 -30.71 -27.40 33.66
N ASN A 312 -31.16 -28.14 34.68
CA ASN A 312 -30.49 -29.34 35.15
C ASN A 312 -30.41 -30.43 34.06
N SER A 313 -31.42 -30.59 33.22
CA SER A 313 -31.37 -31.53 32.07
C SER A 313 -30.25 -31.19 31.09
N MET A 314 -29.82 -29.90 31.03
CA MET A 314 -28.75 -29.39 30.19
C MET A 314 -27.42 -29.28 30.96
N SER A 315 -27.33 -29.78 32.19
CA SER A 315 -26.17 -29.65 33.11
C SER A 315 -25.82 -28.18 33.43
N LEU A 316 -26.84 -27.34 33.53
CA LEU A 316 -26.75 -25.93 33.88
C LEU A 316 -27.51 -25.64 35.18
N TYR A 317 -27.13 -24.55 35.90
CA TYR A 317 -27.83 -24.13 37.12
C TYR A 317 -27.82 -22.62 37.25
N LEU A 318 -28.74 -22.05 38.00
CA LEU A 318 -28.82 -20.63 38.27
C LEU A 318 -27.67 -20.14 39.16
N GLY A 319 -27.17 -18.95 38.92
CA GLY A 319 -26.03 -18.38 39.64
C GLY A 319 -24.65 -18.81 39.14
N MET A 320 -24.56 -19.35 37.92
CA MET A 320 -23.26 -19.67 37.30
C MET A 320 -22.55 -18.37 36.88
N GLU A 321 -21.27 -18.27 37.27
CA GLU A 321 -20.39 -17.21 36.74
C GLU A 321 -19.83 -17.68 35.39
N ILE A 322 -20.18 -16.93 34.30
CA ILE A 322 -19.66 -17.19 32.98
C ILE A 322 -18.68 -16.07 32.63
N PRO A 323 -17.37 -16.33 32.58
CA PRO A 323 -16.39 -15.31 32.23
C PRO A 323 -16.61 -14.83 30.78
N ASN A 324 -16.55 -13.51 30.56
CA ASN A 324 -16.74 -12.86 29.26
C ASN A 324 -18.12 -13.06 28.59
N TRP A 325 -19.18 -13.14 29.39
CA TRP A 325 -20.56 -13.14 28.88
C TRP A 325 -21.17 -11.73 28.97
N PRO A 326 -21.97 -11.26 27.97
CA PRO A 326 -22.17 -11.84 26.65
C PRO A 326 -20.97 -11.61 25.72
N PRO A 327 -20.66 -12.56 24.81
CA PRO A 327 -19.63 -12.34 23.80
C PRO A 327 -20.04 -11.28 22.78
N ASP A 328 -19.10 -10.46 22.30
CA ASP A 328 -19.33 -9.35 21.35
C ASP A 328 -20.08 -9.78 20.07
N ASN A 329 -20.00 -11.04 19.68
CA ASN A 329 -20.59 -11.60 18.47
C ASN A 329 -21.68 -12.64 18.74
N ILE A 330 -22.41 -12.53 19.86
CA ILE A 330 -23.43 -13.50 20.30
C ILE A 330 -24.49 -13.81 19.22
N VAL A 331 -24.91 -12.80 18.44
CA VAL A 331 -25.91 -12.92 17.37
C VAL A 331 -25.41 -13.80 16.20
N GLU A 332 -24.11 -13.69 15.85
CA GLU A 332 -23.52 -14.50 14.80
C GLU A 332 -23.30 -15.95 15.27
N LEU A 333 -22.92 -16.12 16.53
CA LEU A 333 -22.70 -17.45 17.12
C LEU A 333 -24.03 -18.22 17.27
N SER A 334 -25.12 -17.54 17.66
CA SER A 334 -26.44 -18.17 17.76
C SER A 334 -26.97 -18.60 16.38
N LYS A 335 -26.85 -17.75 15.33
CA LYS A 335 -27.25 -18.12 13.96
C LYS A 335 -26.50 -19.31 13.41
N LYS A 336 -25.20 -19.43 13.67
CA LYS A 336 -24.40 -20.60 13.24
C LYS A 336 -24.83 -21.89 13.93
N LEU A 337 -25.42 -21.82 15.12
CA LEU A 337 -25.98 -22.97 15.81
C LEU A 337 -27.35 -23.37 15.24
N GLU A 338 -28.19 -22.38 14.88
CA GLU A 338 -29.47 -22.63 14.21
C GLU A 338 -29.29 -23.29 12.83
N ASP A 339 -28.26 -22.86 12.05
CA ASP A 339 -27.94 -23.42 10.72
C ASP A 339 -27.33 -24.85 10.77
N ASN A 340 -26.83 -25.29 11.92
CA ASN A 340 -26.18 -26.61 12.13
C ASN A 340 -27.05 -27.59 12.93
N SER A 341 -28.26 -27.25 13.30
CA SER A 341 -29.26 -28.10 13.98
C SER A 341 -30.29 -28.61 13.01
#